data_7e189106423558236a9f4381d118bd94
#
_entry.id   7e189106423558236a9f4381d118bd94
#
_cell.length_a   1.000
_cell.length_b   1.000
_cell.length_c   1.000
_cell.angle_alpha   90.00
_cell.angle_beta   90.00
_cell.angle_gamma   90.00
#
_symmetry.space_group_name_H-M   'P 1'
#
loop_
_entity.id
_entity.type
_entity.pdbx_description
1 polymer ?
#
loop_
_entity_poly.entity_id
_entity_poly.type
_entity_poly.pdbx_seq_one_letter_code
_entity_poly.pdbx_strand_id
1 'polypeptide(L)'
;MNTEMPFVDLRSDTLTVPTEAMRAVMRMAKVGDDGRVDAEGRGGDPTVNRLEDCAADLLGKEAALFCPSGTMANLVALATWCERGDAAALEPDLHVYRTEKSPFMEKFLGIQPVMYGRDAQGMPAVASFAAACAAPGIKVACVENSHNFGGGICVALERQQALAGAARKATVPVHMDGARLFNASVSLGVEAASLAACADSVMFCLSKGLGAPFGSVLCGSRDFISRARQTRKLLGGGMRQAGIMAAAGLVALETGIDRLVEDHENACRLGAALAAYGEFVLTPVQSNIVMLDISASGKTSEWFEQKLAALGLLAKGMGKDHLRLTTYRGIEGQHIDRAIAAFHQFMEENCAQWT
;
A
#
# COMPACT_ATOMS: atom_id res chain seq x y z
N MET A 1 -26.57 -3.41 18.44
CA MET A 1 -25.84 -3.83 19.66
C MET A 1 -24.43 -3.29 19.50
N ASN A 2 -24.10 -2.22 20.23
CA ASN A 2 -22.71 -1.74 20.34
C ASN A 2 -21.94 -2.74 21.20
N THR A 3 -21.35 -3.75 20.59
CA THR A 3 -20.33 -4.54 21.29
C THR A 3 -19.06 -3.69 21.24
N GLU A 4 -18.73 -3.02 22.36
CA GLU A 4 -17.41 -2.42 22.52
C GLU A 4 -16.36 -3.45 22.14
N MET A 5 -15.51 -3.09 21.18
CA MET A 5 -14.38 -3.95 20.82
C MET A 5 -13.48 -4.08 22.05
N PRO A 6 -13.18 -5.30 22.54
CA PRO A 6 -12.36 -5.49 23.73
C PRO A 6 -10.96 -4.89 23.55
N PHE A 7 -10.49 -4.79 22.29
CA PHE A 7 -9.19 -4.23 21.91
C PHE A 7 -9.36 -3.09 20.91
N VAL A 8 -8.48 -2.09 20.98
CA VAL A 8 -8.24 -1.16 19.90
C VAL A 8 -7.16 -1.77 19.01
N ASP A 9 -7.54 -2.23 17.83
CA ASP A 9 -6.61 -2.92 16.94
C ASP A 9 -6.03 -1.96 15.88
N LEU A 10 -4.81 -1.51 16.09
CA LEU A 10 -4.07 -0.61 15.21
C LEU A 10 -2.94 -1.31 14.45
N ARG A 11 -2.99 -2.63 14.32
CA ARG A 11 -1.92 -3.39 13.65
C ARG A 11 -1.82 -3.10 12.16
N SER A 12 -2.96 -2.96 11.47
CA SER A 12 -2.96 -2.75 10.01
C SER A 12 -4.34 -2.31 9.49
N ASP A 13 -4.37 -1.47 8.46
CA ASP A 13 -5.57 -1.14 7.69
C ASP A 13 -6.12 -2.32 6.84
N THR A 14 -5.38 -3.41 6.74
CA THR A 14 -5.88 -4.66 6.14
C THR A 14 -6.94 -5.37 6.99
N LEU A 15 -7.18 -4.87 8.21
CA LEU A 15 -8.25 -5.33 9.11
C LEU A 15 -9.57 -4.61 8.87
N THR A 16 -9.61 -3.64 7.97
CA THR A 16 -10.83 -2.94 7.58
C THR A 16 -11.88 -3.93 7.06
N VAL A 17 -13.08 -3.84 7.59
CA VAL A 17 -14.18 -4.71 7.17
C VAL A 17 -15.09 -3.99 6.16
N PRO A 18 -15.74 -4.73 5.23
CA PRO A 18 -16.66 -4.14 4.26
C PRO A 18 -17.88 -3.55 4.94
N THR A 19 -18.32 -2.39 4.44
CA THR A 19 -19.53 -1.72 4.88
C THR A 19 -20.79 -2.50 4.50
N GLU A 20 -21.93 -2.20 5.12
CA GLU A 20 -23.22 -2.78 4.72
C GLU A 20 -23.60 -2.43 3.27
N ALA A 21 -23.25 -1.22 2.80
CA ALA A 21 -23.43 -0.85 1.39
C ALA A 21 -22.61 -1.76 0.47
N MET A 22 -21.35 -2.03 0.80
CA MET A 22 -20.51 -2.98 0.05
C MET A 22 -21.12 -4.39 0.05
N ARG A 23 -21.57 -4.89 1.21
CA ARG A 23 -22.23 -6.21 1.33
C ARG A 23 -23.50 -6.31 0.48
N ALA A 24 -24.29 -5.24 0.44
CA ALA A 24 -25.52 -5.18 -0.35
C ALA A 24 -25.24 -5.26 -1.85
N VAL A 25 -24.28 -4.48 -2.37
CA VAL A 25 -23.93 -4.51 -3.80
C VAL A 25 -23.25 -5.82 -4.20
N MET A 26 -22.45 -6.42 -3.32
CA MET A 26 -21.86 -7.76 -3.54
C MET A 26 -22.96 -8.81 -3.79
N ARG A 27 -24.02 -8.78 -3.01
CA ARG A 27 -25.16 -9.72 -3.15
C ARG A 27 -25.90 -9.55 -4.46
N MET A 28 -25.92 -8.34 -5.02
CA MET A 28 -26.67 -7.99 -6.25
C MET A 28 -25.80 -7.89 -7.49
N ALA A 29 -24.49 -8.19 -7.38
CA ALA A 29 -23.53 -8.00 -8.45
C ALA A 29 -23.91 -8.83 -9.70
N LYS A 30 -23.85 -8.19 -10.86
CA LYS A 30 -23.88 -8.91 -12.13
C LYS A 30 -22.53 -9.59 -12.33
N VAL A 31 -22.51 -10.85 -12.65
CA VAL A 31 -21.28 -11.64 -12.75
C VAL A 31 -21.14 -12.31 -14.10
N GLY A 32 -19.91 -12.65 -14.45
CA GLY A 32 -19.53 -13.42 -15.63
C GLY A 32 -18.21 -14.15 -15.39
N ASP A 33 -17.60 -14.68 -16.43
CA ASP A 33 -16.32 -15.37 -16.31
C ASP A 33 -15.16 -14.41 -16.65
N ASP A 34 -14.54 -13.81 -15.65
CA ASP A 34 -13.37 -12.92 -15.83
C ASP A 34 -12.17 -13.63 -16.48
N GLY A 35 -12.09 -14.96 -16.35
CA GLY A 35 -11.03 -15.76 -16.97
C GLY A 35 -11.22 -16.04 -18.47
N ARG A 36 -12.38 -15.72 -19.04
CA ARG A 36 -12.65 -15.80 -20.48
C ARG A 36 -12.59 -14.41 -21.08
N VAL A 37 -11.66 -14.23 -21.99
CA VAL A 37 -11.47 -12.95 -22.68
C VAL A 37 -12.23 -12.94 -24.01
N ASP A 38 -12.79 -11.77 -24.35
CA ASP A 38 -13.38 -11.47 -25.64
C ASP A 38 -12.32 -11.17 -26.72
N ALA A 39 -12.76 -10.76 -27.90
CA ALA A 39 -11.86 -10.39 -29.00
C ALA A 39 -10.99 -9.17 -28.70
N GLU A 40 -11.46 -8.30 -27.83
CA GLU A 40 -10.78 -7.11 -27.35
C GLU A 40 -9.82 -7.41 -26.18
N GLY A 41 -9.76 -8.67 -25.70
CA GLY A 41 -8.89 -9.12 -24.61
C GLY A 41 -9.41 -8.78 -23.21
N ARG A 42 -10.71 -8.40 -23.07
CA ARG A 42 -11.36 -8.12 -21.80
C ARG A 42 -12.02 -9.38 -21.22
N GLY A 43 -12.02 -9.49 -19.90
CA GLY A 43 -12.73 -10.57 -19.21
C GLY A 43 -14.25 -10.50 -19.38
N GLY A 44 -14.92 -11.64 -19.27
CA GLY A 44 -16.38 -11.73 -19.46
C GLY A 44 -17.22 -11.34 -18.23
N ASP A 45 -16.64 -10.76 -17.17
CA ASP A 45 -17.38 -10.31 -15.99
C ASP A 45 -17.68 -8.79 -16.09
N PRO A 46 -18.97 -8.40 -16.24
CA PRO A 46 -19.32 -6.99 -16.47
C PRO A 46 -19.04 -6.08 -15.31
N THR A 47 -19.08 -6.59 -14.07
CA THR A 47 -18.78 -5.78 -12.86
C THR A 47 -17.28 -5.59 -12.69
N VAL A 48 -16.47 -6.60 -13.00
CA VAL A 48 -15.00 -6.46 -13.08
C VAL A 48 -14.62 -5.43 -14.12
N ASN A 49 -15.19 -5.52 -15.33
CA ASN A 49 -14.91 -4.56 -16.40
C ASN A 49 -15.22 -3.13 -15.98
N ARG A 50 -16.37 -2.90 -15.31
CA ARG A 50 -16.72 -1.58 -14.79
C ARG A 50 -15.73 -1.07 -13.73
N LEU A 51 -15.25 -1.95 -12.83
CA LEU A 51 -14.23 -1.59 -11.85
C LEU A 51 -12.90 -1.23 -12.53
N GLU A 52 -12.49 -2.01 -13.53
CA GLU A 52 -11.27 -1.73 -14.30
C GLU A 52 -11.37 -0.39 -15.05
N ASP A 53 -12.51 -0.08 -15.67
CA ASP A 53 -12.75 1.21 -16.33
C ASP A 53 -12.69 2.37 -15.33
N CYS A 54 -13.44 2.27 -14.21
CA CYS A 54 -13.40 3.29 -13.15
C CYS A 54 -11.98 3.54 -12.60
N ALA A 55 -11.22 2.50 -12.40
CA ALA A 55 -9.85 2.61 -11.88
C ALA A 55 -8.91 3.24 -12.91
N ALA A 56 -9.03 2.89 -14.19
CA ALA A 56 -8.27 3.50 -15.28
C ALA A 56 -8.57 4.99 -15.39
N ASP A 57 -9.84 5.37 -15.43
CA ASP A 57 -10.29 6.77 -15.50
C ASP A 57 -9.77 7.57 -14.30
N LEU A 58 -9.91 7.04 -13.07
CA LEU A 58 -9.51 7.71 -11.84
C LEU A 58 -7.99 7.99 -11.77
N LEU A 59 -7.18 7.13 -12.36
CA LEU A 59 -5.73 7.30 -12.41
C LEU A 59 -5.22 7.90 -13.73
N GLY A 60 -6.12 8.25 -14.67
CA GLY A 60 -5.74 8.78 -15.99
C GLY A 60 -4.90 7.77 -16.79
N LYS A 61 -5.15 6.46 -16.64
CA LYS A 61 -4.49 5.39 -17.39
C LYS A 61 -5.41 4.85 -18.49
N GLU A 62 -4.81 4.20 -19.49
CA GLU A 62 -5.57 3.68 -20.64
C GLU A 62 -6.38 2.43 -20.34
N ALA A 63 -5.94 1.64 -19.36
CA ALA A 63 -6.58 0.38 -18.96
C ALA A 63 -6.18 -0.03 -17.54
N ALA A 64 -6.96 -0.97 -16.98
CA ALA A 64 -6.67 -1.56 -15.68
C ALA A 64 -6.94 -3.07 -15.66
N LEU A 65 -6.44 -3.73 -14.62
CA LEU A 65 -6.57 -5.16 -14.38
C LEU A 65 -6.88 -5.40 -12.91
N PHE A 66 -8.03 -5.99 -12.62
CA PHE A 66 -8.38 -6.41 -11.26
C PHE A 66 -7.59 -7.66 -10.86
N CYS A 67 -6.92 -7.59 -9.72
CA CYS A 67 -6.10 -8.67 -9.16
C CYS A 67 -6.62 -9.10 -7.78
N PRO A 68 -6.45 -10.39 -7.41
CA PRO A 68 -6.87 -10.92 -6.10
C PRO A 68 -6.26 -10.20 -4.90
N SER A 69 -5.03 -9.70 -5.03
CA SER A 69 -4.28 -9.05 -3.95
C SER A 69 -3.25 -8.05 -4.49
N GLY A 70 -2.75 -7.18 -3.61
CA GLY A 70 -1.64 -6.27 -3.95
C GLY A 70 -0.36 -7.02 -4.32
N THR A 71 -0.03 -8.07 -3.56
CA THR A 71 1.10 -8.94 -3.87
C THR A 71 0.99 -9.55 -5.27
N MET A 72 -0.21 -10.01 -5.68
CA MET A 72 -0.44 -10.50 -7.05
C MET A 72 -0.28 -9.37 -8.07
N ALA A 73 -0.78 -8.17 -7.80
CA ALA A 73 -0.69 -7.04 -8.72
C ALA A 73 0.77 -6.62 -8.97
N ASN A 74 1.59 -6.52 -7.91
CA ASN A 74 3.03 -6.26 -8.01
C ASN A 74 3.77 -7.38 -8.75
N LEU A 75 3.49 -8.64 -8.41
CA LEU A 75 4.11 -9.80 -9.08
C LEU A 75 3.77 -9.82 -10.56
N VAL A 76 2.51 -9.57 -10.92
CA VAL A 76 2.05 -9.46 -12.33
C VAL A 76 2.76 -8.32 -13.04
N ALA A 77 2.87 -7.15 -12.40
CA ALA A 77 3.56 -6.01 -13.00
C ALA A 77 5.02 -6.32 -13.29
N LEU A 78 5.75 -6.85 -12.32
CA LEU A 78 7.17 -7.18 -12.49
C LEU A 78 7.39 -8.30 -13.50
N ALA A 79 6.55 -9.35 -13.48
CA ALA A 79 6.62 -10.44 -14.46
C ALA A 79 6.18 -10.02 -15.89
N THR A 80 5.52 -8.85 -16.03
CA THR A 80 5.16 -8.28 -17.34
C THR A 80 6.26 -7.38 -17.88
N TRP A 81 7.00 -6.69 -17.00
CA TRP A 81 8.13 -5.84 -17.37
C TRP A 81 9.43 -6.61 -17.58
N CYS A 82 9.65 -7.68 -16.82
CA CYS A 82 10.90 -8.43 -16.76
C CYS A 82 10.72 -9.87 -17.21
N GLU A 83 11.74 -10.38 -17.88
CA GLU A 83 11.97 -11.82 -18.06
C GLU A 83 12.87 -12.35 -16.94
N ARG A 84 13.01 -13.67 -16.87
CA ARG A 84 13.90 -14.32 -15.89
C ARG A 84 15.35 -13.84 -16.08
N GLY A 85 15.96 -13.36 -15.00
CA GLY A 85 17.33 -12.88 -14.98
C GLY A 85 17.52 -11.42 -15.35
N ASP A 86 16.47 -10.73 -15.78
CA ASP A 86 16.50 -9.27 -15.95
C ASP A 86 16.72 -8.57 -14.60
N ALA A 87 17.06 -7.28 -14.62
CA ALA A 87 17.26 -6.50 -13.41
C ALA A 87 16.17 -5.43 -13.21
N ALA A 88 15.92 -5.11 -11.94
CA ALA A 88 15.01 -4.04 -11.53
C ALA A 88 15.71 -3.08 -10.56
N ALA A 89 15.49 -1.78 -10.74
CA ALA A 89 15.96 -0.77 -9.79
C ALA A 89 14.98 -0.70 -8.60
N LEU A 90 15.49 -0.85 -7.37
CA LEU A 90 14.70 -1.01 -6.14
C LEU A 90 15.32 -0.24 -4.98
N GLU A 91 14.50 0.17 -4.04
CA GLU A 91 14.96 0.60 -2.72
C GLU A 91 14.78 -0.57 -1.74
N PRO A 92 15.73 -0.79 -0.80
CA PRO A 92 15.74 -1.99 0.05
C PRO A 92 14.48 -2.19 0.91
N ASP A 93 13.79 -1.12 1.29
CA ASP A 93 12.60 -1.16 2.13
C ASP A 93 11.27 -1.10 1.34
N LEU A 94 11.29 -1.15 -0.01
CA LEU A 94 10.06 -1.31 -0.79
C LEU A 94 9.34 -2.59 -0.38
N HIS A 95 8.02 -2.52 -0.22
CA HIS A 95 7.21 -3.66 0.20
C HIS A 95 7.37 -4.86 -0.74
N VAL A 96 7.43 -4.62 -2.03
CA VAL A 96 7.62 -5.65 -3.06
C VAL A 96 8.93 -6.43 -2.88
N TYR A 97 10.00 -5.77 -2.41
CA TYR A 97 11.28 -6.42 -2.17
C TYR A 97 11.39 -7.02 -0.77
N ARG A 98 11.07 -6.24 0.26
CA ARG A 98 11.29 -6.64 1.66
C ARG A 98 10.31 -7.72 2.13
N THR A 99 9.06 -7.67 1.66
CA THR A 99 7.97 -8.54 2.14
C THR A 99 7.55 -9.58 1.12
N GLU A 100 7.23 -9.18 -0.11
CA GLU A 100 6.67 -10.08 -1.12
C GLU A 100 7.71 -11.03 -1.70
N LYS A 101 8.93 -10.57 -1.95
CA LYS A 101 10.12 -11.33 -2.31
C LYS A 101 10.04 -12.21 -3.57
N SER A 102 8.85 -12.75 -3.89
CA SER A 102 8.69 -13.76 -4.94
C SER A 102 9.28 -13.35 -6.31
N PRO A 103 9.21 -12.09 -6.80
CA PRO A 103 9.82 -11.71 -8.06
C PRO A 103 11.35 -11.91 -8.08
N PHE A 104 12.01 -11.79 -6.92
CA PHE A 104 13.47 -11.81 -6.79
C PHE A 104 14.02 -13.21 -6.43
N MET A 105 13.15 -14.14 -6.05
CA MET A 105 13.56 -15.51 -5.77
C MET A 105 13.90 -16.25 -7.06
N GLU A 106 15.09 -16.87 -7.12
CA GLU A 106 15.58 -17.59 -8.31
C GLU A 106 14.61 -18.69 -8.80
N LYS A 107 13.96 -19.38 -7.87
CA LYS A 107 12.98 -20.43 -8.19
C LYS A 107 11.68 -19.89 -8.84
N PHE A 108 11.45 -18.55 -8.83
CA PHE A 108 10.32 -17.89 -9.50
C PHE A 108 10.83 -17.09 -10.69
N LEU A 109 10.89 -15.76 -10.59
CA LEU A 109 11.31 -14.90 -11.70
C LEU A 109 12.82 -14.65 -11.71
N GLY A 110 13.49 -14.68 -10.56
CA GLY A 110 14.94 -14.47 -10.44
C GLY A 110 15.39 -13.09 -10.91
N ILE A 111 14.53 -12.06 -10.78
CA ILE A 111 14.86 -10.68 -11.12
C ILE A 111 16.00 -10.22 -10.22
N GLN A 112 17.03 -9.61 -10.81
CA GLN A 112 18.21 -9.14 -10.10
C GLN A 112 17.95 -7.74 -9.53
N PRO A 113 18.04 -7.53 -8.19
CA PRO A 113 17.82 -6.23 -7.60
C PRO A 113 19.06 -5.33 -7.79
N VAL A 114 18.85 -4.11 -8.29
CA VAL A 114 19.86 -3.04 -8.30
C VAL A 114 19.37 -1.93 -7.37
N MET A 115 20.09 -1.74 -6.26
CA MET A 115 19.60 -0.91 -5.16
C MET A 115 19.87 0.57 -5.39
N TYR A 116 18.87 1.42 -5.06
CA TYR A 116 19.04 2.84 -4.87
C TYR A 116 18.72 3.21 -3.40
N GLY A 117 19.21 4.35 -2.93
CA GLY A 117 19.07 4.79 -1.55
C GLY A 117 18.01 5.87 -1.35
N ARG A 118 17.77 6.19 -0.07
CA ARG A 118 16.97 7.33 0.38
C ARG A 118 17.87 8.48 0.83
N ASP A 119 17.34 9.70 0.81
CA ASP A 119 17.99 10.89 1.39
C ASP A 119 17.74 10.96 2.91
N ALA A 120 18.28 12.02 3.53
CA ALA A 120 18.13 12.22 4.98
C ALA A 120 16.68 12.45 5.45
N GLN A 121 15.76 12.77 4.52
CA GLN A 121 14.32 12.91 4.78
C GLN A 121 13.57 11.60 4.58
N GLY A 122 14.26 10.50 4.28
CA GLY A 122 13.65 9.20 4.01
C GLY A 122 13.02 9.07 2.62
N MET A 123 13.20 10.05 1.73
CA MET A 123 12.67 10.06 0.37
C MET A 123 13.63 9.37 -0.60
N PRO A 124 13.13 8.76 -1.70
CA PRO A 124 14.00 8.22 -2.74
C PRO A 124 15.00 9.27 -3.24
N ALA A 125 16.31 8.97 -3.17
CA ALA A 125 17.36 9.89 -3.58
C ALA A 125 17.49 9.88 -5.11
N VAL A 126 17.15 10.99 -5.77
CA VAL A 126 17.06 11.08 -7.24
C VAL A 126 18.38 10.69 -7.93
N ALA A 127 19.52 11.11 -7.40
CA ALA A 127 20.83 10.78 -7.99
C ALA A 127 21.13 9.27 -7.91
N SER A 128 20.87 8.63 -6.76
CA SER A 128 21.03 7.19 -6.59
C SER A 128 20.06 6.40 -7.46
N PHE A 129 18.79 6.84 -7.55
CA PHE A 129 17.79 6.26 -8.42
C PHE A 129 18.21 6.35 -9.90
N ALA A 130 18.69 7.52 -10.35
CA ALA A 130 19.18 7.70 -11.72
C ALA A 130 20.36 6.77 -12.04
N ALA A 131 21.30 6.60 -11.10
CA ALA A 131 22.40 5.67 -11.24
C ALA A 131 21.93 4.21 -11.35
N ALA A 132 20.96 3.82 -10.54
CA ALA A 132 20.36 2.48 -10.61
C ALA A 132 19.64 2.24 -11.95
N CYS A 133 18.88 3.23 -12.45
CA CYS A 133 18.22 3.13 -13.76
C CYS A 133 19.23 3.01 -14.93
N ALA A 134 20.42 3.60 -14.79
CA ALA A 134 21.47 3.53 -15.81
C ALA A 134 22.30 2.23 -15.77
N ALA A 135 22.07 1.36 -14.80
CA ALA A 135 22.79 0.10 -14.69
C ALA A 135 22.39 -0.88 -15.81
N PRO A 136 23.32 -1.75 -16.25
CA PRO A 136 23.04 -2.71 -17.31
C PRO A 136 21.90 -3.67 -16.93
N GLY A 137 21.05 -3.98 -17.90
CA GLY A 137 20.00 -5.00 -17.76
C GLY A 137 18.73 -4.54 -17.01
N ILE A 138 18.64 -3.29 -16.56
CA ILE A 138 17.44 -2.75 -15.91
C ILE A 138 16.28 -2.71 -16.91
N LYS A 139 15.17 -3.33 -16.53
CA LYS A 139 13.91 -3.38 -17.29
C LYS A 139 12.80 -2.56 -16.68
N VAL A 140 12.86 -2.33 -15.37
CA VAL A 140 11.87 -1.53 -14.63
C VAL A 140 12.51 -0.90 -13.40
N ALA A 141 12.07 0.29 -13.04
CA ALA A 141 12.38 0.90 -11.76
C ALA A 141 11.12 0.92 -10.89
N CYS A 142 11.23 0.47 -9.65
CA CYS A 142 10.11 0.42 -8.71
C CYS A 142 10.19 1.58 -7.72
N VAL A 143 9.04 2.18 -7.44
CA VAL A 143 8.84 3.20 -6.40
C VAL A 143 7.61 2.83 -5.57
N GLU A 144 7.47 3.40 -4.37
CA GLU A 144 6.33 3.16 -3.48
C GLU A 144 5.78 4.48 -2.94
N ASN A 145 4.44 4.66 -2.96
CA ASN A 145 3.77 5.82 -2.38
C ASN A 145 2.34 5.46 -1.89
N SER A 146 2.01 5.67 -0.59
CA SER A 146 2.90 6.09 0.50
C SER A 146 3.83 4.94 0.92
N HIS A 147 5.03 5.28 1.39
CA HIS A 147 6.07 4.31 1.70
C HIS A 147 5.82 3.61 3.05
N ASN A 148 5.47 2.32 3.02
CA ASN A 148 5.03 1.56 4.19
C ASN A 148 6.11 1.45 5.29
N PHE A 149 7.32 1.02 4.93
CA PHE A 149 8.43 0.87 5.88
C PHE A 149 9.11 2.20 6.24
N GLY A 150 8.83 3.26 5.47
CA GLY A 150 9.20 4.63 5.81
C GLY A 150 8.23 5.30 6.80
N GLY A 151 7.27 4.56 7.38
CA GLY A 151 6.31 5.15 8.32
C GLY A 151 5.14 5.86 7.65
N GLY A 152 4.79 5.50 6.43
CA GLY A 152 3.69 6.11 5.69
C GLY A 152 4.05 7.46 5.06
N ILE A 153 5.34 7.72 4.87
CA ILE A 153 5.83 8.93 4.19
C ILE A 153 5.21 9.02 2.79
N CYS A 154 4.71 10.21 2.46
CA CYS A 154 4.15 10.53 1.15
C CYS A 154 5.21 11.22 0.28
N VAL A 155 5.60 10.57 -0.80
CA VAL A 155 6.58 11.12 -1.76
C VAL A 155 5.89 12.23 -2.56
N ALA A 156 6.35 13.47 -2.40
CA ALA A 156 5.79 14.65 -3.04
C ALA A 156 5.83 14.54 -4.58
N LEU A 157 4.86 15.20 -5.24
CA LEU A 157 4.71 15.15 -6.70
C LEU A 157 5.99 15.56 -7.43
N GLU A 158 6.65 16.62 -6.99
CA GLU A 158 7.89 17.15 -7.58
C GLU A 158 9.02 16.08 -7.51
N ARG A 159 9.10 15.36 -6.40
CA ARG A 159 10.07 14.28 -6.25
C ARG A 159 9.75 13.13 -7.19
N GLN A 160 8.50 12.72 -7.30
CA GLN A 160 8.08 11.67 -8.23
C GLN A 160 8.33 12.07 -9.69
N GLN A 161 8.08 13.32 -10.05
CA GLN A 161 8.38 13.86 -11.38
C GLN A 161 9.90 13.83 -11.68
N ALA A 162 10.73 14.13 -10.68
CA ALA A 162 12.18 14.04 -10.82
C ALA A 162 12.66 12.60 -11.03
N LEU A 163 12.09 11.63 -10.29
CA LEU A 163 12.36 10.20 -10.48
C LEU A 163 11.92 9.73 -11.87
N ALA A 164 10.69 10.05 -12.27
CA ALA A 164 10.17 9.73 -13.59
C ALA A 164 11.04 10.33 -14.72
N GLY A 165 11.50 11.57 -14.53
CA GLY A 165 12.43 12.23 -15.45
C GLY A 165 13.78 11.52 -15.56
N ALA A 166 14.30 11.01 -14.45
CA ALA A 166 15.55 10.23 -14.42
C ALA A 166 15.37 8.87 -15.12
N ALA A 167 14.29 8.14 -14.83
CA ALA A 167 13.98 6.86 -15.48
C ALA A 167 13.77 7.03 -16.99
N ARG A 168 13.06 8.09 -17.42
CA ARG A 168 12.84 8.39 -18.84
C ARG A 168 14.16 8.66 -19.60
N LYS A 169 15.13 9.35 -18.97
CA LYS A 169 16.46 9.57 -19.57
C LYS A 169 17.21 8.25 -19.78
N ALA A 170 16.99 7.26 -18.91
CA ALA A 170 17.56 5.92 -19.05
C ALA A 170 16.69 4.97 -19.92
N THR A 171 15.54 5.44 -20.42
CA THR A 171 14.56 4.64 -21.18
C THR A 171 14.05 3.43 -20.37
N VAL A 172 13.90 3.60 -19.05
CA VAL A 172 13.44 2.59 -18.12
C VAL A 172 12.02 2.93 -17.66
N PRO A 173 11.04 2.03 -17.80
CA PRO A 173 9.71 2.23 -17.28
C PRO A 173 9.70 2.23 -15.74
N VAL A 174 8.74 2.96 -15.16
CA VAL A 174 8.52 3.03 -13.71
C VAL A 174 7.27 2.23 -13.33
N HIS A 175 7.41 1.33 -12.36
CA HIS A 175 6.29 0.69 -11.67
C HIS A 175 6.12 1.30 -10.28
N MET A 176 4.90 1.76 -9.96
CA MET A 176 4.57 2.30 -8.64
C MET A 176 3.74 1.29 -7.84
N ASP A 177 4.30 0.84 -6.72
CA ASP A 177 3.49 0.26 -5.65
C ASP A 177 2.73 1.40 -4.95
N GLY A 178 1.50 1.58 -5.37
CA GLY A 178 0.56 2.56 -4.81
C GLY A 178 -0.44 1.91 -3.86
N ALA A 179 -0.05 0.90 -3.09
CA ALA A 179 -0.96 0.18 -2.19
C ALA A 179 -1.79 1.12 -1.30
N ARG A 180 -1.27 2.33 -1.03
CA ARG A 180 -1.94 3.43 -0.34
C ARG A 180 -1.85 4.75 -1.13
N LEU A 181 -1.93 4.69 -2.46
CA LEU A 181 -1.83 5.86 -3.33
C LEU A 181 -2.85 6.94 -2.97
N PHE A 182 -4.08 6.55 -2.65
CA PHE A 182 -5.11 7.51 -2.26
C PHE A 182 -4.85 8.16 -0.90
N ASN A 183 -4.19 7.47 0.04
CA ASN A 183 -3.70 8.11 1.26
C ASN A 183 -2.63 9.17 0.91
N ALA A 184 -1.71 8.87 0.00
CA ALA A 184 -0.72 9.85 -0.44
C ALA A 184 -1.37 11.04 -1.17
N SER A 185 -2.34 10.79 -2.06
CA SER A 185 -3.12 11.81 -2.77
C SER A 185 -3.80 12.77 -1.80
N VAL A 186 -4.56 12.23 -0.84
CA VAL A 186 -5.27 13.02 0.20
C VAL A 186 -4.30 13.80 1.07
N SER A 187 -3.21 13.16 1.53
CA SER A 187 -2.20 13.80 2.37
C SER A 187 -1.48 14.97 1.69
N LEU A 188 -1.18 14.82 0.41
CA LEU A 188 -0.47 15.82 -0.39
C LEU A 188 -1.40 16.89 -0.98
N GLY A 189 -2.71 16.69 -0.93
CA GLY A 189 -3.68 17.55 -1.62
C GLY A 189 -3.51 17.54 -3.13
N VAL A 190 -3.09 16.39 -3.71
CA VAL A 190 -2.78 16.23 -5.13
C VAL A 190 -3.65 15.12 -5.70
N GLU A 191 -4.22 15.34 -6.88
CA GLU A 191 -5.00 14.33 -7.59
C GLU A 191 -4.22 13.03 -7.79
N ALA A 192 -4.85 11.89 -7.52
CA ALA A 192 -4.20 10.57 -7.66
C ALA A 192 -3.69 10.34 -9.10
N ALA A 193 -4.39 10.87 -10.12
CA ALA A 193 -3.97 10.84 -11.51
C ALA A 193 -2.61 11.55 -11.74
N SER A 194 -2.37 12.67 -11.04
CA SER A 194 -1.11 13.40 -11.15
C SER A 194 0.07 12.60 -10.58
N LEU A 195 -0.15 11.90 -9.46
CA LEU A 195 0.85 10.98 -8.90
C LEU A 195 1.06 9.77 -9.82
N ALA A 196 -0.02 9.19 -10.31
CA ALA A 196 0.01 8.06 -11.24
C ALA A 196 0.70 8.38 -12.57
N ALA A 197 0.62 9.62 -13.05
CA ALA A 197 1.29 10.07 -14.28
C ALA A 197 2.82 9.97 -14.20
N CYS A 198 3.39 9.86 -12.99
CA CYS A 198 4.82 9.70 -12.77
C CYS A 198 5.32 8.25 -12.97
N ALA A 199 4.43 7.29 -13.27
CA ALA A 199 4.78 5.89 -13.47
C ALA A 199 4.08 5.31 -14.71
N ASP A 200 4.70 4.31 -15.34
CA ASP A 200 4.16 3.63 -16.53
C ASP A 200 3.11 2.56 -16.12
N SER A 201 3.30 1.96 -14.96
CA SER A 201 2.31 1.09 -14.34
C SER A 201 2.17 1.41 -12.85
N VAL A 202 0.93 1.38 -12.35
CA VAL A 202 0.59 1.70 -10.96
C VAL A 202 -0.37 0.65 -10.44
N MET A 203 -0.08 0.07 -9.28
CA MET A 203 -1.08 -0.73 -8.58
C MET A 203 -1.59 0.01 -7.35
N PHE A 204 -2.83 -0.26 -6.94
CA PHE A 204 -3.37 0.19 -5.66
C PHE A 204 -4.26 -0.87 -5.01
N CYS A 205 -4.34 -0.85 -3.67
CA CYS A 205 -5.17 -1.80 -2.94
C CYS A 205 -6.58 -1.24 -2.70
N LEU A 206 -7.58 -2.07 -2.95
CA LEU A 206 -8.96 -1.85 -2.53
C LEU A 206 -9.19 -2.31 -1.08
N SER A 207 -8.42 -3.31 -0.64
CA SER A 207 -8.59 -4.04 0.62
C SER A 207 -7.72 -3.50 1.76
N LYS A 208 -7.54 -2.18 1.83
CA LYS A 208 -6.90 -1.45 2.92
C LYS A 208 -7.82 -0.32 3.38
N GLY A 209 -7.34 0.91 3.50
CA GLY A 209 -8.12 2.06 3.93
C GLY A 209 -9.42 2.31 3.15
N LEU A 210 -9.48 1.92 1.87
CA LEU A 210 -10.69 2.00 1.06
C LEU A 210 -11.81 1.05 1.51
N GLY A 211 -11.47 -0.03 2.23
CA GLY A 211 -12.42 -0.87 2.95
C GLY A 211 -13.08 -1.99 2.14
N ALA A 212 -12.72 -2.23 0.89
CA ALA A 212 -13.21 -3.40 0.20
C ALA A 212 -12.63 -4.69 0.82
N PRO A 213 -13.36 -5.81 0.84
CA PRO A 213 -12.89 -7.04 1.48
C PRO A 213 -11.79 -7.74 0.72
N PHE A 214 -11.54 -7.34 -0.54
CA PHE A 214 -10.72 -8.12 -1.46
C PHE A 214 -10.15 -7.25 -2.59
N GLY A 215 -8.93 -7.57 -3.00
CA GLY A 215 -8.38 -7.20 -4.29
C GLY A 215 -7.58 -5.90 -4.33
N SER A 216 -6.97 -5.75 -5.47
CA SER A 216 -6.18 -4.59 -5.88
C SER A 216 -6.35 -4.38 -7.39
N VAL A 217 -6.00 -3.20 -7.88
CA VAL A 217 -6.08 -2.91 -9.31
C VAL A 217 -4.70 -2.49 -9.81
N LEU A 218 -4.28 -3.03 -10.96
CA LEU A 218 -3.07 -2.65 -11.68
C LEU A 218 -3.49 -1.83 -12.91
N CYS A 219 -2.99 -0.61 -13.03
CA CYS A 219 -3.30 0.32 -14.12
C CYS A 219 -2.06 0.62 -14.97
N GLY A 220 -2.25 0.84 -16.26
CA GLY A 220 -1.16 1.17 -17.19
C GLY A 220 -1.66 1.42 -18.61
N SER A 221 -0.76 1.33 -19.59
CA SER A 221 -1.15 1.38 -21.00
C SER A 221 -1.96 0.14 -21.38
N ARG A 222 -2.74 0.23 -22.43
CA ARG A 222 -3.56 -0.89 -22.95
C ARG A 222 -2.71 -2.10 -23.33
N ASP A 223 -1.56 -1.86 -23.98
CA ASP A 223 -0.61 -2.92 -24.31
C ASP A 223 -0.06 -3.62 -23.06
N PHE A 224 0.40 -2.84 -22.08
CA PHE A 224 0.90 -3.38 -20.82
C PHE A 224 -0.18 -4.22 -20.11
N ILE A 225 -1.39 -3.72 -19.98
CA ILE A 225 -2.49 -4.42 -19.31
C ILE A 225 -2.93 -5.68 -20.06
N SER A 226 -2.89 -5.68 -21.40
CA SER A 226 -3.14 -6.88 -22.20
C SER A 226 -2.15 -8.00 -21.87
N ARG A 227 -0.84 -7.69 -21.83
CA ARG A 227 0.20 -8.63 -21.41
C ARG A 227 0.06 -9.02 -19.92
N ALA A 228 -0.21 -8.07 -19.05
CA ALA A 228 -0.41 -8.30 -17.63
C ALA A 228 -1.58 -9.25 -17.34
N ARG A 229 -2.67 -9.19 -18.12
CA ARG A 229 -3.81 -10.13 -18.02
C ARG A 229 -3.40 -11.55 -18.32
N GLN A 230 -2.55 -11.76 -19.31
CA GLN A 230 -1.99 -13.08 -19.61
C GLN A 230 -1.07 -13.56 -18.49
N THR A 231 -0.19 -12.69 -18.01
CA THR A 231 0.70 -12.96 -16.87
C THR A 231 -0.09 -13.31 -15.60
N ARG A 232 -1.16 -12.55 -15.27
CA ARG A 232 -2.06 -12.88 -14.15
C ARG A 232 -2.61 -14.29 -14.25
N LYS A 233 -3.05 -14.70 -15.47
CA LYS A 233 -3.57 -16.04 -15.71
C LYS A 233 -2.51 -17.12 -15.51
N LEU A 234 -1.30 -16.92 -16.01
CA LEU A 234 -0.17 -17.85 -15.82
C LEU A 234 0.21 -18.02 -14.35
N LEU A 235 0.09 -16.96 -13.55
CA LEU A 235 0.37 -16.98 -12.10
C LEU A 235 -0.80 -17.52 -11.26
N GLY A 236 -1.87 -18.04 -11.90
CA GLY A 236 -3.04 -18.60 -11.20
C GLY A 236 -4.04 -17.55 -10.73
N GLY A 237 -3.90 -16.28 -11.11
CA GLY A 237 -4.79 -15.18 -10.72
C GLY A 237 -6.03 -15.01 -11.60
N GLY A 238 -6.31 -15.96 -12.50
CA GLY A 238 -7.57 -15.97 -13.27
C GLY A 238 -8.76 -16.32 -12.39
N MET A 239 -9.78 -15.46 -12.42
CA MET A 239 -10.96 -15.61 -11.56
C MET A 239 -12.20 -16.01 -12.41
N ARG A 240 -13.26 -16.47 -11.76
CA ARG A 240 -14.58 -16.67 -12.34
C ARG A 240 -15.46 -15.48 -11.95
N GLN A 241 -16.56 -15.65 -11.32
CA GLN A 241 -17.56 -14.64 -10.92
C GLN A 241 -16.99 -13.60 -9.95
N ALA A 242 -15.89 -12.96 -10.31
CA ALA A 242 -15.17 -11.97 -9.48
C ALA A 242 -15.93 -10.65 -9.32
N GLY A 243 -16.97 -10.44 -10.13
CA GLY A 243 -17.87 -9.29 -10.02
C GLY A 243 -18.48 -9.10 -8.64
N ILE A 244 -18.65 -10.18 -7.86
CA ILE A 244 -19.08 -10.10 -6.46
C ILE A 244 -18.09 -9.24 -5.65
N MET A 245 -16.80 -9.46 -5.80
CA MET A 245 -15.76 -8.71 -5.09
C MET A 245 -15.52 -7.33 -5.73
N ALA A 246 -15.58 -7.25 -7.05
CA ALA A 246 -15.42 -6.00 -7.79
C ALA A 246 -16.52 -4.97 -7.46
N ALA A 247 -17.74 -5.44 -7.16
CA ALA A 247 -18.83 -4.54 -6.73
C ALA A 247 -18.50 -3.78 -5.45
N ALA A 248 -17.87 -4.43 -4.46
CA ALA A 248 -17.38 -3.75 -3.28
C ALA A 248 -16.24 -2.77 -3.60
N GLY A 249 -15.38 -3.12 -4.56
CA GLY A 249 -14.33 -2.24 -5.07
C GLY A 249 -14.88 -0.94 -5.67
N LEU A 250 -15.98 -1.02 -6.43
CA LEU A 250 -16.66 0.17 -6.97
C LEU A 250 -17.14 1.12 -5.86
N VAL A 251 -17.80 0.59 -4.83
CA VAL A 251 -18.21 1.39 -3.67
C VAL A 251 -17.00 1.95 -2.92
N ALA A 252 -15.91 1.19 -2.83
CA ALA A 252 -14.67 1.66 -2.21
C ALA A 252 -14.07 2.87 -2.95
N LEU A 253 -14.08 2.86 -4.27
CA LEU A 253 -13.61 4.00 -5.08
C LEU A 253 -14.57 5.21 -4.99
N GLU A 254 -15.87 4.96 -4.93
CA GLU A 254 -16.88 6.03 -4.87
C GLU A 254 -16.93 6.75 -3.51
N THR A 255 -16.77 6.02 -2.41
CA THR A 255 -17.04 6.55 -1.06
C THR A 255 -15.88 6.41 -0.08
N GLY A 256 -14.82 5.71 -0.47
CA GLY A 256 -13.71 5.41 0.42
C GLY A 256 -12.60 6.45 0.44
N ILE A 257 -12.39 7.14 -0.68
CA ILE A 257 -11.24 8.04 -0.87
C ILE A 257 -11.34 9.26 0.03
N ASP A 258 -12.45 10.00 -0.05
CA ASP A 258 -12.64 11.23 0.73
C ASP A 258 -12.60 10.97 2.23
N ARG A 259 -13.03 9.79 2.66
CA ARG A 259 -13.03 9.38 4.06
C ARG A 259 -11.61 9.16 4.63
N LEU A 260 -10.59 8.96 3.80
CA LEU A 260 -9.21 8.75 4.29
C LEU A 260 -8.70 9.93 5.14
N VAL A 261 -9.29 11.12 4.99
CA VAL A 261 -9.00 12.29 5.86
C VAL A 261 -9.20 11.94 7.33
N GLU A 262 -10.29 11.22 7.67
CA GLU A 262 -10.57 10.82 9.06
C GLU A 262 -9.48 9.89 9.63
N ASP A 263 -8.97 8.97 8.78
CA ASP A 263 -7.89 8.08 9.19
C ASP A 263 -6.60 8.87 9.45
N HIS A 264 -6.31 9.88 8.63
CA HIS A 264 -5.14 10.74 8.80
C HIS A 264 -5.27 11.63 10.05
N GLU A 265 -6.43 12.22 10.30
CA GLU A 265 -6.69 13.01 11.52
C GLU A 265 -6.50 12.18 12.78
N ASN A 266 -7.02 10.96 12.79
CA ASN A 266 -6.84 10.01 13.88
C ASN A 266 -5.36 9.63 14.08
N ALA A 267 -4.62 9.39 13.00
CA ALA A 267 -3.18 9.12 13.07
C ALA A 267 -2.40 10.33 13.59
N CYS A 268 -2.68 11.53 13.09
CA CYS A 268 -2.04 12.77 13.56
C CYS A 268 -2.31 13.01 15.04
N ARG A 269 -3.55 12.82 15.50
CA ARG A 269 -3.93 12.96 16.91
C ARG A 269 -3.19 11.97 17.80
N LEU A 270 -3.13 10.70 17.40
CA LEU A 270 -2.38 9.66 18.11
C LEU A 270 -0.88 10.00 18.12
N GLY A 271 -0.30 10.33 16.98
CA GLY A 271 1.12 10.70 16.86
C GLY A 271 1.49 11.91 17.71
N ALA A 272 0.65 12.95 17.74
CA ALA A 272 0.87 14.13 18.59
C ALA A 272 0.90 13.78 20.08
N ALA A 273 0.02 12.89 20.55
CA ALA A 273 0.01 12.42 21.91
C ALA A 273 1.27 11.60 22.25
N LEU A 274 1.70 10.73 21.33
CA LEU A 274 2.89 9.89 21.54
C LEU A 274 4.20 10.69 21.45
N ALA A 275 4.24 11.76 20.69
CA ALA A 275 5.41 12.67 20.61
C ALA A 275 5.70 13.40 21.92
N ALA A 276 4.74 13.45 22.84
CA ALA A 276 4.96 14.04 24.18
C ALA A 276 5.91 13.20 25.04
N TYR A 277 6.12 11.93 24.71
CA TYR A 277 7.09 11.06 25.37
C TYR A 277 8.44 11.19 24.65
N GLY A 278 9.42 11.80 25.32
CA GLY A 278 10.76 12.05 24.76
C GLY A 278 11.58 10.78 24.48
N GLU A 279 11.12 9.64 24.93
CA GLU A 279 11.75 8.33 24.79
C GLU A 279 11.59 7.70 23.39
N PHE A 280 10.69 8.26 22.56
CA PHE A 280 10.44 7.75 21.21
C PHE A 280 10.82 8.78 20.16
N VAL A 281 11.36 8.29 19.05
CA VAL A 281 11.47 9.10 17.83
C VAL A 281 10.33 8.71 16.88
N LEU A 282 9.46 9.69 16.58
CA LEU A 282 8.39 9.47 15.62
C LEU A 282 8.83 9.89 14.22
N THR A 283 8.56 9.04 13.24
CA THR A 283 8.52 9.50 11.85
C THR A 283 7.38 10.51 11.72
N PRO A 284 7.56 11.64 11.01
CA PRO A 284 6.49 12.60 10.80
C PRO A 284 5.23 11.92 10.26
N VAL A 285 4.10 12.04 10.97
CA VAL A 285 2.84 11.44 10.56
C VAL A 285 2.29 12.19 9.36
N GLN A 286 2.28 11.56 8.21
CA GLN A 286 1.81 12.15 6.95
C GLN A 286 0.55 11.47 6.38
N SER A 287 0.26 10.25 6.84
CA SER A 287 -0.88 9.47 6.37
C SER A 287 -1.55 8.77 7.56
N ASN A 288 -2.12 7.61 7.32
CA ASN A 288 -2.76 6.79 8.35
C ASN A 288 -1.80 5.91 9.17
N ILE A 289 -0.49 6.15 9.09
CA ILE A 289 0.54 5.34 9.79
C ILE A 289 1.27 6.22 10.80
N VAL A 290 1.36 5.72 12.03
CA VAL A 290 2.23 6.25 13.10
C VAL A 290 3.34 5.23 13.32
N MET A 291 4.59 5.65 13.12
CA MET A 291 5.78 4.81 13.29
C MET A 291 6.66 5.35 14.41
N LEU A 292 6.93 4.52 15.38
CA LEU A 292 7.77 4.80 16.54
C LEU A 292 9.09 4.05 16.41
N ASP A 293 10.21 4.76 16.51
CA ASP A 293 11.49 4.15 16.84
C ASP A 293 11.56 3.99 18.36
N ILE A 294 11.64 2.75 18.80
CA ILE A 294 11.67 2.33 20.21
C ILE A 294 13.07 1.89 20.66
N SER A 295 14.09 2.08 19.82
CA SER A 295 15.45 1.60 20.06
C SER A 295 16.04 2.13 21.38
N ALA A 296 15.74 3.38 21.75
CA ALA A 296 16.20 3.99 22.98
C ALA A 296 15.70 3.30 24.25
N SER A 297 14.59 2.54 24.17
CA SER A 297 14.06 1.78 25.30
C SER A 297 14.87 0.53 25.66
N GLY A 298 15.75 0.06 24.76
CA GLY A 298 16.48 -1.20 24.88
C GLY A 298 15.58 -2.46 24.83
N LYS A 299 14.27 -2.30 24.58
CA LYS A 299 13.29 -3.39 24.47
C LYS A 299 13.00 -3.72 23.01
N THR A 300 12.44 -4.90 22.75
CA THR A 300 12.04 -5.31 21.38
C THR A 300 10.62 -4.94 21.07
N SER A 301 10.26 -4.86 19.79
CA SER A 301 8.89 -4.59 19.36
C SER A 301 7.91 -5.66 19.87
N GLU A 302 8.31 -6.93 19.98
CA GLU A 302 7.48 -8.01 20.53
C GLU A 302 7.16 -7.76 22.01
N TRP A 303 8.10 -7.21 22.77
CA TRP A 303 7.86 -6.84 24.16
C TRP A 303 6.81 -5.73 24.26
N PHE A 304 6.89 -4.70 23.39
CA PHE A 304 5.88 -3.63 23.30
C PHE A 304 4.52 -4.18 22.89
N GLU A 305 4.46 -5.03 21.86
CA GLU A 305 3.21 -5.67 21.42
C GLU A 305 2.52 -6.40 22.61
N GLN A 306 3.27 -7.19 23.36
CA GLN A 306 2.72 -7.93 24.49
C GLN A 306 2.21 -7.02 25.62
N LYS A 307 2.98 -5.99 25.97
CA LYS A 307 2.62 -5.07 27.05
C LYS A 307 1.41 -4.20 26.68
N LEU A 308 1.37 -3.67 25.47
CA LEU A 308 0.24 -2.88 24.97
C LEU A 308 -1.02 -3.74 24.81
N ALA A 309 -0.88 -4.98 24.36
CA ALA A 309 -2.00 -5.92 24.27
C ALA A 309 -2.64 -6.19 25.64
N ALA A 310 -1.85 -6.29 26.71
CA ALA A 310 -2.37 -6.44 28.08
C ALA A 310 -3.22 -5.23 28.52
N LEU A 311 -2.99 -4.05 27.91
CA LEU A 311 -3.76 -2.82 28.15
C LEU A 311 -4.86 -2.58 27.11
N GLY A 312 -5.16 -3.56 26.26
CA GLY A 312 -6.22 -3.48 25.26
C GLY A 312 -5.87 -2.75 23.98
N LEU A 313 -4.58 -2.52 23.70
CA LEU A 313 -4.09 -1.89 22.46
C LEU A 313 -3.22 -2.88 21.66
N LEU A 314 -3.63 -3.14 20.41
CA LEU A 314 -2.85 -3.98 19.50
C LEU A 314 -2.09 -3.11 18.50
N ALA A 315 -0.77 -3.23 18.51
CA ALA A 315 0.16 -2.58 17.60
C ALA A 315 0.95 -3.61 16.79
N LYS A 316 1.76 -3.20 15.82
CA LYS A 316 2.56 -4.09 14.97
C LYS A 316 4.04 -3.76 15.02
N GLY A 317 4.87 -4.72 15.43
CA GLY A 317 6.32 -4.63 15.31
C GLY A 317 6.78 -4.61 13.85
N MET A 318 7.69 -3.69 13.56
CA MET A 318 8.29 -3.50 12.24
C MET A 318 9.81 -3.73 12.33
N GLY A 319 10.19 -4.99 12.51
CA GLY A 319 11.54 -5.37 12.89
C GLY A 319 11.71 -5.27 14.42
N LYS A 320 12.95 -5.22 14.89
CA LYS A 320 13.26 -5.24 16.33
C LYS A 320 12.94 -3.93 17.04
N ASP A 321 13.23 -2.82 16.38
CA ASP A 321 13.37 -1.50 17.00
C ASP A 321 12.27 -0.50 16.58
N HIS A 322 11.22 -0.95 15.87
CA HIS A 322 10.13 -0.09 15.43
C HIS A 322 8.77 -0.69 15.76
N LEU A 323 7.83 0.19 16.14
CA LEU A 323 6.44 -0.15 16.37
C LEU A 323 5.56 0.70 15.45
N ARG A 324 4.60 0.07 14.76
CA ARG A 324 3.66 0.73 13.87
C ARG A 324 2.25 0.64 14.42
N LEU A 325 1.53 1.76 14.36
CA LEU A 325 0.10 1.84 14.58
C LEU A 325 -0.53 2.41 13.30
N THR A 326 -1.64 1.84 12.87
CA THR A 326 -2.30 2.19 11.61
C THR A 326 -3.77 2.45 11.88
N THR A 327 -4.24 3.63 11.52
CA THR A 327 -5.66 4.00 11.59
C THR A 327 -6.38 3.62 10.30
N TYR A 328 -7.67 3.31 10.39
CA TYR A 328 -8.47 2.86 9.26
C TYR A 328 -9.97 2.94 9.60
N ARG A 329 -10.84 2.75 8.61
CA ARG A 329 -12.30 2.75 8.78
C ARG A 329 -12.71 1.80 9.92
N GLY A 330 -13.42 2.32 10.90
CA GLY A 330 -13.83 1.61 12.14
C GLY A 330 -12.99 1.96 13.36
N ILE A 331 -11.88 2.70 13.16
CA ILE A 331 -11.14 3.34 14.26
C ILE A 331 -11.61 4.80 14.34
N GLU A 332 -12.47 5.07 15.31
CA GLU A 332 -13.09 6.36 15.57
C GLU A 332 -12.34 7.12 16.68
N GLY A 333 -12.66 8.40 16.89
CA GLY A 333 -12.01 9.25 17.90
C GLY A 333 -11.98 8.64 19.31
N GLN A 334 -13.05 7.95 19.73
CA GLN A 334 -13.11 7.25 21.03
C GLN A 334 -12.09 6.09 21.12
N HIS A 335 -11.81 5.40 20.02
CA HIS A 335 -10.78 4.36 19.96
C HIS A 335 -9.38 4.98 20.09
N ILE A 336 -9.17 6.16 19.51
CA ILE A 336 -7.91 6.90 19.65
C ILE A 336 -7.71 7.37 21.10
N ASP A 337 -8.78 7.84 21.78
CA ASP A 337 -8.71 8.18 23.21
C ASP A 337 -8.29 6.98 24.06
N ARG A 338 -8.88 5.81 23.81
CA ARG A 338 -8.51 4.56 24.49
C ARG A 338 -7.07 4.13 24.18
N ALA A 339 -6.62 4.29 22.93
CA ALA A 339 -5.25 3.97 22.54
C ALA A 339 -4.24 4.89 23.25
N ILE A 340 -4.52 6.19 23.34
CA ILE A 340 -3.70 7.17 24.06
C ILE A 340 -3.67 6.82 25.56
N ALA A 341 -4.80 6.52 26.16
CA ALA A 341 -4.86 6.15 27.59
C ALA A 341 -4.08 4.86 27.89
N ALA A 342 -4.20 3.84 27.00
CA ALA A 342 -3.44 2.59 27.13
C ALA A 342 -1.92 2.85 27.01
N PHE A 343 -1.51 3.73 26.10
CA PHE A 343 -0.10 4.09 25.94
C PHE A 343 0.41 4.91 27.12
N HIS A 344 -0.42 5.79 27.69
CA HIS A 344 -0.07 6.55 28.90
C HIS A 344 0.16 5.62 30.07
N GLN A 345 -0.78 4.71 30.35
CA GLN A 345 -0.61 3.70 31.42
C GLN A 345 0.62 2.83 31.18
N PHE A 346 0.87 2.42 29.93
CA PHE A 346 2.07 1.66 29.56
C PHE A 346 3.35 2.41 29.94
N MET A 347 3.41 3.72 29.67
CA MET A 347 4.57 4.56 30.00
C MET A 347 4.77 4.69 31.51
N GLU A 348 3.71 4.95 32.27
CA GLU A 348 3.76 5.04 33.74
C GLU A 348 4.29 3.74 34.38
N GLU A 349 3.87 2.58 33.86
CA GLU A 349 4.24 1.28 34.43
C GLU A 349 5.67 0.83 34.04
N ASN A 350 6.21 1.30 32.90
CA ASN A 350 7.41 0.70 32.32
C ASN A 350 8.58 1.66 32.06
N CYS A 351 8.34 2.98 31.93
CA CYS A 351 9.37 3.95 31.55
C CYS A 351 10.57 3.99 32.54
N ALA A 352 10.32 3.86 33.84
CA ALA A 352 11.37 3.83 34.86
C ALA A 352 12.35 2.64 34.75
N GLN A 353 12.06 1.66 33.89
CA GLN A 353 12.86 0.46 33.69
C GLN A 353 13.76 0.53 32.42
N TRP A 354 13.81 1.67 31.74
CA TRP A 354 14.52 1.83 30.45
C TRP A 354 15.93 2.44 30.60
N THR A 355 16.43 2.52 31.81
CA THR A 355 17.80 2.97 32.13
C THR A 355 18.81 1.84 32.09
#